data_13fd12c851c418afb7d53ee407bf1128
#
_entry.id   13fd12c851c418afb7d53ee407bf1128
#
_cell.length_a   1.000
_cell.length_b   1.000
_cell.length_c   1.000
_cell.angle_alpha   90.00
_cell.angle_beta   90.00
_cell.angle_gamma   90.00
#
_symmetry.space_group_name_H-M   'P 1'
#
loop_
_entity.id
_entity.type
_entity.pdbx_description
1 polymer ?
#
loop_
_entity_poly.entity_id
_entity_poly.type
_entity_poly.pdbx_seq_one_letter_code
_entity_poly.pdbx_strand_id
1 'polypeptide(L)'
;MKDKKRSAIDGCKIGVVGTAVFREKLRGLLEEKGASLFSICDMHVRTCPDMEKLDVAIQNLSDYRWIVFTSQNGIRIFFDRVRACAVDLRKFADIRFAVVGSGCAQALEQYGFYADYIPEQYTTESLANGICTVVKSGEKVLIPRAKEGSPVLEQILSANRIDAEILSIYDVRGARTENWKYLNNYDAILFASASGVHAFADCLAETGQPEWTPAQGKKRIVLGAIGQVTADALIKCGLPADVVPEQCDAEGLVRALDIAFDMKKTDNNKE
;
A
#
# COMPACT_ATOMS: atom_id res chain seq x y z
N MET A 1 -31.95 28.22 7.80
CA MET A 1 -30.74 27.39 8.08
C MET A 1 -31.14 25.97 7.78
N LYS A 2 -30.57 25.33 6.74
CA LYS A 2 -30.83 23.92 6.47
C LYS A 2 -30.09 23.13 7.56
N ASP A 3 -30.80 22.35 8.34
CA ASP A 3 -30.19 21.38 9.27
C ASP A 3 -29.18 20.52 8.50
N LYS A 4 -27.89 20.71 8.78
CA LYS A 4 -26.83 19.86 8.21
C LYS A 4 -27.07 18.48 8.81
N LYS A 5 -27.57 17.51 8.01
CA LYS A 5 -27.74 16.11 8.45
C LYS A 5 -26.44 15.68 9.11
N ARG A 6 -26.53 15.33 10.39
CA ARG A 6 -25.37 14.88 11.17
C ARG A 6 -24.81 13.62 10.51
N SER A 7 -23.49 13.54 10.36
CA SER A 7 -22.82 12.37 9.76
C SER A 7 -23.14 11.09 10.55
N ALA A 8 -23.27 9.96 9.87
CA ALA A 8 -23.56 8.69 10.53
C ALA A 8 -22.40 8.20 11.41
N ILE A 9 -21.17 8.64 11.12
CA ILE A 9 -19.97 8.31 11.91
C ILE A 9 -19.62 9.36 12.98
N ASP A 10 -20.48 10.35 13.20
CA ASP A 10 -20.26 11.37 14.24
C ASP A 10 -20.17 10.73 15.63
N GLY A 11 -19.11 11.07 16.40
CA GLY A 11 -18.76 10.49 17.69
C GLY A 11 -18.09 9.11 17.62
N CYS A 12 -17.92 8.53 16.43
CA CYS A 12 -17.27 7.22 16.28
C CYS A 12 -15.76 7.30 16.51
N LYS A 13 -15.20 6.21 17.07
CA LYS A 13 -13.76 5.98 17.23
C LYS A 13 -13.27 5.06 16.12
N ILE A 14 -12.41 5.58 15.26
CA ILE A 14 -11.91 4.88 14.07
C ILE A 14 -10.45 4.53 14.27
N GLY A 15 -10.13 3.24 14.31
CA GLY A 15 -8.76 2.73 14.26
C GLY A 15 -8.23 2.75 12.82
N VAL A 16 -6.93 3.01 12.64
CA VAL A 16 -6.29 2.92 11.33
C VAL A 16 -5.01 2.10 11.38
N VAL A 17 -4.83 1.27 10.35
CA VAL A 17 -3.61 0.53 10.04
C VAL A 17 -3.05 1.09 8.74
N GLY A 18 -1.94 1.83 8.81
CA GLY A 18 -1.40 2.48 7.62
C GLY A 18 -0.21 3.37 7.91
N THR A 19 0.29 4.02 6.85
CA THR A 19 1.39 4.99 6.95
C THR A 19 0.94 6.31 7.57
N ALA A 20 1.89 7.08 8.09
CA ALA A 20 1.61 8.43 8.62
C ALA A 20 0.93 9.34 7.58
N VAL A 21 1.36 9.27 6.31
CA VAL A 21 0.78 10.07 5.21
C VAL A 21 -0.69 9.73 4.99
N PHE A 22 -1.03 8.44 4.97
CA PHE A 22 -2.42 8.01 4.80
C PHE A 22 -3.28 8.41 6.02
N ARG A 23 -2.74 8.26 7.21
CA ARG A 23 -3.40 8.65 8.45
C ARG A 23 -3.76 10.13 8.48
N GLU A 24 -2.84 11.02 8.07
CA GLU A 24 -3.12 12.45 8.03
C GLU A 24 -4.19 12.82 7.00
N LYS A 25 -4.22 12.14 5.83
CA LYS A 25 -5.31 12.31 4.86
C LYS A 25 -6.67 11.92 5.45
N LEU A 26 -6.74 10.81 6.18
CA LEU A 26 -7.98 10.35 6.82
C LEU A 26 -8.41 11.28 7.96
N ARG A 27 -7.45 11.85 8.71
CA ARG A 27 -7.73 12.67 9.90
C ARG A 27 -8.67 13.81 9.57
N GLY A 28 -8.31 14.67 8.61
CA GLY A 28 -9.14 15.81 8.22
C GLY A 28 -10.55 15.39 7.80
N LEU A 29 -10.65 14.36 6.96
CA LEU A 29 -11.92 13.84 6.43
C LEU A 29 -12.85 13.28 7.53
N LEU A 30 -12.29 12.61 8.52
CA LEU A 30 -13.05 12.03 9.64
C LEU A 30 -13.46 13.08 10.67
N GLU A 31 -12.55 14.02 10.99
CA GLU A 31 -12.82 15.12 11.92
C GLU A 31 -13.91 16.05 11.40
N GLU A 32 -13.96 16.35 10.09
CA GLU A 32 -15.05 17.09 9.44
C GLU A 32 -16.42 16.41 9.62
N LYS A 33 -16.43 15.09 9.81
CA LYS A 33 -17.62 14.28 10.07
C LYS A 33 -17.87 14.00 11.57
N GLY A 34 -17.06 14.56 12.45
CA GLY A 34 -17.18 14.40 13.91
C GLY A 34 -16.64 13.08 14.46
N ALA A 35 -15.91 12.29 13.67
CA ALA A 35 -15.27 11.05 14.09
C ALA A 35 -13.85 11.30 14.61
N SER A 36 -13.37 10.45 15.52
CA SER A 36 -12.00 10.49 16.05
C SER A 36 -11.14 9.40 15.46
N LEU A 37 -9.93 9.73 15.00
CA LEU A 37 -8.98 8.81 14.39
C LEU A 37 -7.87 8.41 15.38
N PHE A 38 -7.58 7.10 15.43
CA PHE A 38 -6.52 6.51 16.24
C PHE A 38 -5.64 5.61 15.39
N SER A 39 -4.32 5.84 15.38
CA SER A 39 -3.40 4.85 14.82
C SER A 39 -3.31 3.66 15.76
N ILE A 40 -3.54 2.45 15.26
CA ILE A 40 -3.41 1.21 16.03
C ILE A 40 -2.20 0.38 15.61
N CYS A 41 -1.81 0.50 14.34
CA CYS A 41 -0.59 -0.08 13.81
C CYS A 41 0.01 0.88 12.78
N ASP A 42 1.20 1.38 13.07
CA ASP A 42 1.94 2.26 12.17
C ASP A 42 2.80 1.46 11.21
N MET A 43 2.70 1.77 9.92
CA MET A 43 3.48 1.13 8.88
C MET A 43 4.77 1.90 8.64
N HIS A 44 5.90 1.24 8.84
CA HIS A 44 7.22 1.81 8.64
C HIS A 44 7.92 1.13 7.46
N VAL A 45 8.41 1.95 6.55
CA VAL A 45 9.29 1.51 5.46
C VAL A 45 10.72 1.51 5.99
N ARG A 46 11.39 0.37 5.95
CA ARG A 46 12.78 0.21 6.36
C ARG A 46 13.60 -0.26 5.16
N THR A 47 14.68 0.43 4.86
CA THR A 47 15.67 -0.07 3.89
C THR A 47 16.25 -1.39 4.38
N CYS A 48 16.50 -2.31 3.46
CA CYS A 48 17.20 -3.55 3.80
C CYS A 48 18.60 -3.22 4.34
N PRO A 49 19.07 -3.93 5.39
CA PRO A 49 20.39 -3.65 5.97
C PRO A 49 21.53 -3.95 4.99
N ASP A 50 21.36 -4.95 4.14
CA ASP A 50 22.31 -5.31 3.09
C ASP A 50 21.84 -4.71 1.75
N MET A 51 22.57 -3.69 1.29
CA MET A 51 22.35 -2.99 0.01
C MET A 51 23.46 -3.27 -1.00
N GLU A 52 24.37 -4.20 -0.72
CA GLU A 52 25.53 -4.47 -1.56
C GLU A 52 25.14 -4.83 -3.01
N LYS A 53 24.14 -5.68 -3.17
CA LYS A 53 23.63 -6.05 -4.51
C LYS A 53 23.07 -4.85 -5.27
N LEU A 54 22.37 -3.94 -4.57
CA LEU A 54 21.87 -2.72 -5.17
C LEU A 54 23.03 -1.79 -5.55
N ASP A 55 24.07 -1.69 -4.73
CA ASP A 55 25.24 -0.88 -5.01
C ASP A 55 25.96 -1.37 -6.26
N VAL A 56 26.14 -2.69 -6.38
CA VAL A 56 26.72 -3.32 -7.57
C VAL A 56 25.88 -3.03 -8.80
N ALA A 57 24.57 -3.18 -8.72
CA ALA A 57 23.67 -2.88 -9.83
C ALA A 57 23.72 -1.38 -10.22
N ILE A 58 23.76 -0.46 -9.26
CA ILE A 58 23.88 0.98 -9.49
C ILE A 58 25.24 1.36 -10.11
N GLN A 59 26.34 0.70 -9.73
CA GLN A 59 27.64 0.95 -10.36
C GLN A 59 27.68 0.44 -11.81
N ASN A 60 26.93 -0.62 -12.13
CA ASN A 60 26.89 -1.28 -13.43
C ASN A 60 25.56 -1.02 -14.18
N LEU A 61 25.03 0.21 -14.10
CA LEU A 61 23.76 0.59 -14.76
C LEU A 61 23.74 0.31 -16.26
N SER A 62 24.89 0.33 -16.94
CA SER A 62 25.01 -0.02 -18.36
C SER A 62 24.59 -1.45 -18.72
N ASP A 63 24.54 -2.35 -17.73
CA ASP A 63 24.10 -3.73 -17.96
C ASP A 63 22.58 -3.84 -18.12
N TYR A 64 21.85 -2.80 -17.71
CA TYR A 64 20.39 -2.80 -17.72
C TYR A 64 19.86 -1.86 -18.81
N ARG A 65 18.78 -2.29 -19.45
CA ARG A 65 18.03 -1.46 -20.39
C ARG A 65 16.76 -0.88 -19.78
N TRP A 66 16.22 -1.56 -18.78
CA TRP A 66 15.01 -1.18 -18.09
C TRP A 66 15.18 -1.19 -16.57
N ILE A 67 14.54 -0.21 -15.92
CA ILE A 67 14.31 -0.24 -14.46
C ILE A 67 12.81 -0.19 -14.24
N VAL A 68 12.29 -1.15 -13.46
CA VAL A 68 10.86 -1.32 -13.20
C VAL A 68 10.54 -1.03 -11.75
N PHE A 69 9.63 -0.11 -11.50
CA PHE A 69 9.19 0.23 -10.15
C PHE A 69 7.73 -0.12 -9.92
N THR A 70 7.46 -0.85 -8.84
CA THR A 70 6.12 -1.22 -8.39
C THR A 70 5.62 -0.37 -7.23
N SER A 71 6.40 0.62 -6.75
CA SER A 71 6.02 1.50 -5.65
C SER A 71 6.83 2.80 -5.61
N GLN A 72 6.23 3.85 -5.06
CA GLN A 72 6.90 5.13 -4.81
C GLN A 72 8.07 4.99 -3.82
N ASN A 73 7.95 4.10 -2.82
CA ASN A 73 9.02 3.83 -1.87
C ASN A 73 10.24 3.21 -2.55
N GLY A 74 10.02 2.29 -3.51
CA GLY A 74 11.09 1.71 -4.31
C GLY A 74 11.86 2.78 -5.10
N ILE A 75 11.14 3.71 -5.73
CA ILE A 75 11.73 4.84 -6.46
C ILE A 75 12.59 5.70 -5.51
N ARG A 76 12.00 6.14 -4.40
CA ARG A 76 12.70 7.00 -3.44
C ARG A 76 13.98 6.33 -2.91
N ILE A 77 13.88 5.10 -2.43
CA ILE A 77 15.02 4.38 -1.84
C ILE A 77 16.11 4.12 -2.89
N PHE A 78 15.72 3.77 -4.12
CA PHE A 78 16.65 3.56 -5.22
C PHE A 78 17.45 4.84 -5.53
N PHE A 79 16.79 5.98 -5.73
CA PHE A 79 17.47 7.23 -6.07
C PHE A 79 18.23 7.83 -4.88
N ASP A 80 17.75 7.63 -3.64
CA ASP A 80 18.54 7.98 -2.45
C ASP A 80 19.85 7.19 -2.42
N ARG A 81 19.81 5.90 -2.84
CA ARG A 81 21.01 5.07 -2.91
C ARG A 81 21.93 5.47 -4.08
N VAL A 82 21.37 5.79 -5.26
CA VAL A 82 22.13 6.35 -6.39
C VAL A 82 22.94 7.59 -5.95
N ARG A 83 22.28 8.48 -5.19
CA ARG A 83 22.94 9.67 -4.63
C ARG A 83 24.03 9.30 -3.62
N ALA A 84 23.76 8.35 -2.73
CA ALA A 84 24.74 7.88 -1.73
C ALA A 84 25.98 7.24 -2.37
N CYS A 85 25.78 6.54 -3.52
CA CYS A 85 26.87 5.96 -4.31
C CYS A 85 27.59 7.01 -5.21
N ALA A 86 27.20 8.27 -5.15
CA ALA A 86 27.75 9.36 -5.97
C ALA A 86 27.73 9.07 -7.48
N VAL A 87 26.72 8.35 -7.96
CA VAL A 87 26.58 7.98 -9.37
C VAL A 87 25.97 9.14 -10.15
N ASP A 88 26.62 9.49 -11.27
CA ASP A 88 26.15 10.55 -12.17
C ASP A 88 24.89 10.13 -12.91
N LEU A 89 23.87 11.01 -12.91
CA LEU A 89 22.58 10.75 -13.57
C LEU A 89 22.71 10.56 -15.09
N ARG A 90 23.78 11.01 -15.72
CA ARG A 90 24.09 10.74 -17.14
C ARG A 90 24.23 9.25 -17.45
N LYS A 91 24.55 8.41 -16.44
CA LYS A 91 24.58 6.95 -16.61
C LYS A 91 23.21 6.33 -16.89
N PHE A 92 22.13 7.09 -16.70
CA PHE A 92 20.76 6.65 -17.03
C PHE A 92 20.33 6.98 -18.48
N ALA A 93 21.18 7.60 -19.31
CA ALA A 93 20.82 8.09 -20.63
C ALA A 93 20.20 7.01 -21.56
N ASP A 94 20.62 5.75 -21.42
CA ASP A 94 20.13 4.62 -22.22
C ASP A 94 19.12 3.74 -21.48
N ILE A 95 18.74 4.09 -20.26
CA ILE A 95 17.82 3.32 -19.42
C ILE A 95 16.39 3.81 -19.63
N ARG A 96 15.47 2.88 -19.78
CA ARG A 96 14.03 3.11 -19.83
C ARG A 96 13.40 2.77 -18.48
N PHE A 97 12.36 3.50 -18.14
CA PHE A 97 11.64 3.30 -16.88
C PHE A 97 10.23 2.78 -17.13
N ALA A 98 9.85 1.75 -16.37
CA ALA A 98 8.46 1.30 -16.30
C ALA A 98 7.94 1.39 -14.88
N VAL A 99 6.71 1.84 -14.72
CA VAL A 99 6.09 2.04 -13.39
C VAL A 99 4.68 1.48 -13.37
N VAL A 100 4.24 1.04 -12.18
CA VAL A 100 2.94 0.38 -12.02
C VAL A 100 1.74 1.32 -12.21
N GLY A 101 1.92 2.62 -12.11
CA GLY A 101 0.81 3.57 -12.24
C GLY A 101 1.22 5.03 -12.03
N SER A 102 0.25 5.93 -12.13
CA SER A 102 0.45 7.39 -12.11
C SER A 102 1.17 7.92 -10.87
N GLY A 103 0.89 7.37 -9.67
CA GLY A 103 1.59 7.79 -8.46
C GLY A 103 3.08 7.48 -8.48
N CYS A 104 3.49 6.35 -9.09
CA CYS A 104 4.89 6.03 -9.32
C CYS A 104 5.51 6.91 -10.42
N ALA A 105 4.75 7.24 -11.48
CA ALA A 105 5.22 8.17 -12.51
C ALA A 105 5.53 9.54 -11.92
N GLN A 106 4.62 10.11 -11.13
CA GLN A 106 4.84 11.38 -10.43
C GLN A 106 6.04 11.35 -9.47
N ALA A 107 6.26 10.22 -8.79
CA ALA A 107 7.42 10.05 -7.92
C ALA A 107 8.73 10.01 -8.73
N LEU A 108 8.72 9.41 -9.92
CA LEU A 108 9.87 9.35 -10.82
C LEU A 108 10.22 10.73 -11.40
N GLU A 109 9.20 11.53 -11.73
CA GLU A 109 9.35 12.91 -12.23
C GLU A 109 10.10 13.80 -11.25
N GLN A 110 9.98 13.58 -9.93
CA GLN A 110 10.71 14.32 -8.90
C GLN A 110 12.24 14.14 -9.01
N TYR A 111 12.70 13.09 -9.68
CA TYR A 111 14.12 12.83 -9.96
C TYR A 111 14.53 13.22 -11.38
N GLY A 112 13.61 13.85 -12.15
CA GLY A 112 13.87 14.33 -13.52
C GLY A 112 13.73 13.26 -14.60
N PHE A 113 13.08 12.13 -14.30
CA PHE A 113 12.83 11.04 -15.26
C PHE A 113 11.35 10.87 -15.53
N TYR A 114 11.02 10.44 -16.74
CA TYR A 114 9.67 10.06 -17.13
C TYR A 114 9.57 8.57 -17.35
N ALA A 115 8.39 8.00 -17.11
CA ALA A 115 8.15 6.59 -17.38
C ALA A 115 7.94 6.39 -18.89
N ASP A 116 8.70 5.46 -19.48
CA ASP A 116 8.53 5.01 -20.86
C ASP A 116 7.36 4.03 -21.01
N TYR A 117 6.99 3.37 -19.90
CA TYR A 117 5.86 2.45 -19.86
C TYR A 117 5.05 2.56 -18.57
N ILE A 118 3.75 2.70 -18.71
CA ILE A 118 2.74 2.65 -17.62
C ILE A 118 1.60 1.77 -18.14
N PRO A 119 1.18 0.71 -17.43
CA PRO A 119 0.05 -0.11 -17.86
C PRO A 119 -1.28 0.65 -17.74
N GLU A 120 -2.28 0.28 -18.55
CA GLU A 120 -3.63 0.86 -18.47
C GLU A 120 -4.31 0.53 -17.12
N GLN A 121 -4.12 -0.69 -16.64
CA GLN A 121 -4.55 -1.09 -15.31
C GLN A 121 -3.36 -1.06 -14.36
N TYR A 122 -3.49 -0.30 -13.27
CA TYR A 122 -2.41 -0.07 -12.29
C TYR A 122 -2.20 -1.29 -11.37
N THR A 123 -1.91 -2.43 -11.97
CA THR A 123 -1.63 -3.69 -11.27
C THR A 123 -0.24 -4.21 -11.62
N THR A 124 0.36 -4.96 -10.68
CA THR A 124 1.66 -5.61 -10.91
C THR A 124 1.60 -6.62 -12.06
N GLU A 125 0.46 -7.29 -12.25
CA GLU A 125 0.23 -8.23 -13.33
C GLU A 125 0.20 -7.54 -14.69
N SER A 126 -0.57 -6.45 -14.82
CA SER A 126 -0.63 -5.67 -16.06
C SER A 126 0.73 -5.04 -16.41
N LEU A 127 1.49 -4.58 -15.40
CA LEU A 127 2.85 -4.10 -15.59
C LEU A 127 3.76 -5.22 -16.11
N ALA A 128 3.71 -6.41 -15.52
CA ALA A 128 4.53 -7.55 -15.92
C ALA A 128 4.23 -7.98 -17.36
N ASN A 129 2.95 -8.13 -17.71
CA ASN A 129 2.53 -8.47 -19.07
C ASN A 129 3.00 -7.42 -20.09
N GLY A 130 2.87 -6.14 -19.77
CA GLY A 130 3.31 -5.07 -20.63
C GLY A 130 4.84 -5.03 -20.82
N ILE A 131 5.61 -5.24 -19.77
CA ILE A 131 7.06 -5.36 -19.85
C ILE A 131 7.47 -6.45 -20.84
N CYS A 132 6.80 -7.59 -20.84
CA CYS A 132 7.06 -8.68 -21.78
C CYS A 132 6.86 -8.27 -23.25
N THR A 133 6.09 -7.22 -23.53
CA THR A 133 5.85 -6.72 -24.91
C THR A 133 6.85 -5.66 -25.36
N VAL A 134 7.48 -4.94 -24.42
CA VAL A 134 8.37 -3.80 -24.74
C VAL A 134 9.85 -4.10 -24.57
N VAL A 135 10.20 -5.06 -23.71
CA VAL A 135 11.59 -5.52 -23.52
C VAL A 135 12.01 -6.39 -24.69
N LYS A 136 13.15 -6.08 -25.30
CA LYS A 136 13.69 -6.84 -26.42
C LYS A 136 14.54 -8.01 -25.93
N SER A 137 14.70 -9.01 -26.78
CA SER A 137 15.59 -10.15 -26.50
C SER A 137 17.02 -9.67 -26.21
N GLY A 138 17.60 -10.13 -25.11
CA GLY A 138 18.94 -9.75 -24.65
C GLY A 138 19.00 -8.47 -23.82
N GLU A 139 17.89 -7.75 -23.64
CA GLU A 139 17.84 -6.62 -22.70
C GLU A 139 17.61 -7.13 -21.26
N LYS A 140 18.40 -6.60 -20.31
CA LYS A 140 18.27 -6.91 -18.89
C LYS A 140 17.42 -5.89 -18.15
N VAL A 141 16.60 -6.35 -17.23
CA VAL A 141 15.66 -5.55 -16.43
C VAL A 141 16.09 -5.54 -14.98
N LEU A 142 16.20 -4.36 -14.34
CA LEU A 142 16.40 -4.22 -12.90
C LEU A 142 15.06 -3.90 -12.23
N ILE A 143 14.75 -4.62 -11.13
CA ILE A 143 13.50 -4.46 -10.39
C ILE A 143 13.79 -4.26 -8.90
N PRO A 144 14.07 -3.03 -8.46
CA PRO A 144 14.21 -2.71 -7.05
C PRO A 144 12.82 -2.61 -6.38
N ARG A 145 12.53 -3.52 -5.44
CA ARG A 145 11.19 -3.63 -4.85
C ARG A 145 11.20 -3.96 -3.35
N ALA A 146 10.01 -4.01 -2.76
CA ALA A 146 9.84 -4.52 -1.40
C ALA A 146 10.22 -6.00 -1.30
N LYS A 147 10.75 -6.42 -0.15
CA LYS A 147 11.06 -7.82 0.15
C LYS A 147 9.83 -8.73 -0.01
N GLU A 148 8.68 -8.27 0.45
CA GLU A 148 7.40 -8.99 0.36
C GLU A 148 6.57 -8.54 -0.84
N GLY A 149 7.22 -8.26 -1.97
CA GLY A 149 6.53 -7.92 -3.22
C GLY A 149 5.79 -9.12 -3.80
N SER A 150 4.71 -8.87 -4.57
CA SER A 150 3.94 -9.91 -5.23
C SER A 150 4.85 -10.81 -6.11
N PRO A 151 4.75 -12.14 -6.03
CA PRO A 151 5.52 -13.05 -6.87
C PRO A 151 5.07 -13.04 -8.34
N VAL A 152 3.91 -12.46 -8.63
CA VAL A 152 3.30 -12.46 -9.97
C VAL A 152 4.23 -11.84 -11.02
N LEU A 153 4.90 -10.72 -10.67
CA LEU A 153 5.84 -10.07 -11.61
C LEU A 153 6.98 -11.02 -12.00
N GLU A 154 7.61 -11.65 -11.03
CA GLU A 154 8.71 -12.59 -11.25
C GLU A 154 8.27 -13.81 -12.06
N GLN A 155 7.12 -14.38 -11.74
CA GLN A 155 6.54 -15.53 -12.44
C GLN A 155 6.28 -15.23 -13.91
N ILE A 156 5.66 -14.08 -14.22
CA ILE A 156 5.34 -13.68 -15.59
C ILE A 156 6.63 -13.40 -16.39
N LEU A 157 7.58 -12.66 -15.82
CA LEU A 157 8.83 -12.34 -16.51
C LEU A 157 9.65 -13.61 -16.79
N SER A 158 9.76 -14.51 -15.80
CA SER A 158 10.44 -15.79 -15.94
C SER A 158 9.79 -16.69 -17.00
N ALA A 159 8.45 -16.79 -17.01
CA ALA A 159 7.70 -17.56 -18.00
C ALA A 159 7.94 -17.03 -19.44
N ASN A 160 8.17 -15.73 -19.59
CA ASN A 160 8.47 -15.07 -20.86
C ASN A 160 9.98 -14.94 -21.16
N ARG A 161 10.84 -15.57 -20.36
CA ARG A 161 12.30 -15.59 -20.51
C ARG A 161 12.94 -14.19 -20.55
N ILE A 162 12.36 -13.26 -19.81
CA ILE A 162 12.95 -11.92 -19.60
C ILE A 162 14.07 -12.04 -18.56
N ASP A 163 15.25 -11.53 -18.90
CA ASP A 163 16.38 -11.44 -17.97
C ASP A 163 16.11 -10.30 -16.96
N ALA A 164 15.60 -10.68 -15.80
CA ALA A 164 15.20 -9.74 -14.76
C ALA A 164 15.96 -9.98 -13.46
N GLU A 165 16.67 -8.95 -12.99
CA GLU A 165 17.29 -8.94 -11.68
C GLU A 165 16.39 -8.24 -10.67
N ILE A 166 15.88 -9.03 -9.72
CA ILE A 166 14.94 -8.55 -8.69
C ILE A 166 15.70 -8.35 -7.39
N LEU A 167 15.72 -7.10 -6.91
CA LEU A 167 16.40 -6.73 -5.69
C LEU A 167 15.42 -6.29 -4.62
N SER A 168 15.45 -6.96 -3.48
CA SER A 168 14.72 -6.54 -2.29
C SER A 168 15.49 -5.42 -1.61
N ILE A 169 15.01 -4.17 -1.74
CA ILE A 169 15.71 -2.99 -1.25
C ILE A 169 15.06 -2.37 -0.01
N TYR A 170 13.85 -2.77 0.33
CA TYR A 170 13.16 -2.34 1.54
C TYR A 170 12.16 -3.39 2.01
N ASP A 171 11.77 -3.22 3.26
CA ASP A 171 10.75 -3.99 3.94
C ASP A 171 9.71 -3.04 4.53
N VAL A 172 8.46 -3.49 4.64
CA VAL A 172 7.38 -2.72 5.26
C VAL A 172 6.95 -3.46 6.52
N ARG A 173 7.22 -2.86 7.66
CA ARG A 173 6.90 -3.45 8.97
C ARG A 173 5.82 -2.64 9.67
N GLY A 174 4.90 -3.37 10.28
CA GLY A 174 3.96 -2.79 11.21
C GLY A 174 4.57 -2.70 12.62
N ALA A 175 4.24 -1.63 13.31
CA ALA A 175 4.52 -1.49 14.73
C ALA A 175 3.24 -1.09 15.47
N ARG A 176 2.89 -1.87 16.50
CA ARG A 176 1.76 -1.54 17.38
C ARG A 176 1.99 -0.19 18.05
N THR A 177 0.95 0.61 18.11
CA THR A 177 0.96 1.84 18.91
C THR A 177 0.42 1.58 20.31
N GLU A 178 0.47 2.58 21.18
CA GLU A 178 -0.17 2.53 22.50
C GLU A 178 -1.69 2.31 22.43
N ASN A 179 -2.31 2.64 21.30
CA ASN A 179 -3.73 2.48 21.07
C ASN A 179 -4.16 1.02 20.80
N TRP A 180 -3.22 0.11 20.57
CA TRP A 180 -3.48 -1.33 20.37
C TRP A 180 -4.27 -1.95 21.52
N LYS A 181 -3.98 -1.51 22.76
CA LYS A 181 -4.68 -1.99 23.97
C LYS A 181 -6.20 -1.73 23.97
N TYR A 182 -6.66 -0.82 23.10
CA TYR A 182 -8.08 -0.49 22.96
C TYR A 182 -8.72 -1.13 21.72
N LEU A 183 -8.10 -2.16 21.12
CA LEU A 183 -8.51 -2.77 19.87
C LEU A 183 -10.01 -3.09 19.79
N ASN A 184 -10.60 -3.58 20.89
CA ASN A 184 -12.01 -3.94 20.97
C ASN A 184 -12.96 -2.76 21.23
N ASN A 185 -12.46 -1.53 21.32
CA ASN A 185 -13.25 -0.33 21.65
C ASN A 185 -13.49 0.59 20.44
N TYR A 186 -13.00 0.20 19.24
CA TYR A 186 -13.23 0.94 18.02
C TYR A 186 -14.59 0.59 17.41
N ASP A 187 -15.19 1.57 16.73
CA ASP A 187 -16.39 1.39 15.95
C ASP A 187 -16.05 0.85 14.54
N ALA A 188 -14.90 1.25 14.02
CA ALA A 188 -14.35 0.70 12.79
C ALA A 188 -12.83 0.65 12.82
N ILE A 189 -12.24 -0.22 11.98
CA ILE A 189 -10.80 -0.29 11.70
C ILE A 189 -10.61 -0.22 10.19
N LEU A 190 -9.78 0.75 9.76
CA LEU A 190 -9.51 1.02 8.34
C LEU A 190 -8.10 0.55 7.96
N PHE A 191 -8.00 -0.15 6.83
CA PHE A 191 -6.76 -0.69 6.31
C PHE A 191 -6.37 0.01 5.01
N ALA A 192 -5.17 0.60 5.00
CA ALA A 192 -4.61 1.35 3.88
C ALA A 192 -3.99 0.48 2.78
N SER A 193 -3.68 -0.78 3.05
CA SER A 193 -3.00 -1.68 2.11
C SER A 193 -3.03 -3.13 2.59
N ALA A 194 -2.80 -4.06 1.67
CA ALA A 194 -2.61 -5.48 1.99
C ALA A 194 -1.44 -5.72 2.96
N SER A 195 -0.33 -4.98 2.80
CA SER A 195 0.80 -5.05 3.75
C SER A 195 0.39 -4.64 5.18
N GLY A 196 -0.51 -3.66 5.30
CA GLY A 196 -1.08 -3.28 6.59
C GLY A 196 -1.92 -4.39 7.22
N VAL A 197 -2.68 -5.13 6.41
CA VAL A 197 -3.45 -6.29 6.88
C VAL A 197 -2.52 -7.37 7.44
N HIS A 198 -1.46 -7.73 6.71
CA HIS A 198 -0.48 -8.72 7.17
C HIS A 198 0.20 -8.27 8.46
N ALA A 199 0.66 -7.02 8.52
CA ALA A 199 1.25 -6.47 9.73
C ALA A 199 0.30 -6.46 10.93
N PHE A 200 -0.98 -6.21 10.71
CA PHE A 200 -2.00 -6.30 11.76
C PHE A 200 -2.18 -7.74 12.24
N ALA A 201 -2.24 -8.71 11.33
CA ALA A 201 -2.32 -10.13 11.65
C ALA A 201 -1.09 -10.61 12.43
N ASP A 202 0.12 -10.19 12.03
CA ASP A 202 1.37 -10.47 12.77
C ASP A 202 1.31 -9.90 14.19
N CYS A 203 0.83 -8.67 14.34
CA CYS A 203 0.64 -8.05 15.65
C CYS A 203 -0.38 -8.79 16.52
N LEU A 204 -1.45 -9.35 15.94
CA LEU A 204 -2.40 -10.20 16.65
C LEU A 204 -1.73 -11.48 17.16
N ALA A 205 -0.96 -12.15 16.29
CA ALA A 205 -0.21 -13.36 16.66
C ALA A 205 0.79 -13.09 17.79
N GLU A 206 1.57 -12.03 17.69
CA GLU A 206 2.55 -11.61 18.71
C GLU A 206 1.92 -11.27 20.06
N THR A 207 0.66 -10.83 20.07
CA THR A 207 -0.06 -10.52 21.31
C THR A 207 -0.86 -11.70 21.87
N GLY A 208 -0.71 -12.89 21.27
CA GLY A 208 -1.45 -14.08 21.70
C GLY A 208 -2.94 -14.02 21.34
N GLN A 209 -3.33 -13.23 20.34
CA GLN A 209 -4.71 -13.06 19.87
C GLN A 209 -4.89 -13.47 18.39
N PRO A 210 -4.33 -14.60 17.92
CA PRO A 210 -4.40 -14.98 16.50
C PRO A 210 -5.84 -15.21 16.02
N GLU A 211 -6.76 -15.56 16.94
CA GLU A 211 -8.17 -15.80 16.64
C GLU A 211 -9.06 -14.57 16.92
N TRP A 212 -8.45 -13.37 16.99
CA TRP A 212 -9.24 -12.16 17.16
C TRP A 212 -10.23 -11.97 16.00
N THR A 213 -11.46 -11.61 16.37
CA THR A 213 -12.51 -11.28 15.41
C THR A 213 -13.15 -9.94 15.75
N PRO A 214 -13.68 -9.22 14.76
CA PRO A 214 -14.34 -7.94 14.99
C PRO A 214 -15.62 -8.04 15.86
N ALA A 215 -16.08 -9.26 16.17
CA ALA A 215 -17.27 -9.52 16.99
C ALA A 215 -16.97 -9.79 18.48
N GLN A 216 -15.69 -9.80 18.90
CA GLN A 216 -15.30 -10.12 20.28
C GLN A 216 -15.62 -9.02 21.31
N GLY A 217 -15.87 -7.80 20.89
CA GLY A 217 -16.22 -6.68 21.75
C GLY A 217 -17.71 -6.62 22.11
N LYS A 218 -18.09 -5.59 22.86
CA LYS A 218 -19.52 -5.28 23.16
C LYS A 218 -20.31 -4.90 21.90
N LYS A 219 -19.63 -4.53 20.84
CA LYS A 219 -20.16 -4.09 19.57
C LYS A 219 -19.29 -4.64 18.44
N ARG A 220 -19.91 -5.12 17.37
CA ARG A 220 -19.16 -5.57 16.19
C ARG A 220 -18.43 -4.39 15.53
N ILE A 221 -17.12 -4.51 15.37
CA ILE A 221 -16.27 -3.53 14.72
C ILE A 221 -16.43 -3.64 13.19
N VAL A 222 -16.56 -2.52 12.50
CA VAL A 222 -16.61 -2.47 11.04
C VAL A 222 -15.19 -2.49 10.48
N LEU A 223 -14.89 -3.41 9.57
CA LEU A 223 -13.60 -3.46 8.88
C LEU A 223 -13.72 -2.80 7.50
N GLY A 224 -12.92 -1.76 7.26
CA GLY A 224 -12.86 -1.06 5.99
C GLY A 224 -11.53 -1.28 5.27
N ALA A 225 -11.58 -1.71 4.01
CA ALA A 225 -10.42 -1.83 3.13
C ALA A 225 -10.42 -0.70 2.10
N ILE A 226 -9.27 -0.12 1.81
CA ILE A 226 -9.16 0.97 0.83
C ILE A 226 -9.51 0.54 -0.60
N GLY A 227 -9.43 -0.75 -0.89
CA GLY A 227 -9.74 -1.31 -2.21
C GLY A 227 -9.67 -2.83 -2.20
N GLN A 228 -9.98 -3.45 -3.36
CA GLN A 228 -10.17 -4.89 -3.49
C GLN A 228 -8.95 -5.72 -3.05
N VAL A 229 -7.74 -5.32 -3.42
CA VAL A 229 -6.49 -6.03 -3.04
C VAL A 229 -6.33 -6.11 -1.51
N THR A 230 -6.73 -5.05 -0.80
CA THR A 230 -6.70 -5.01 0.67
C THR A 230 -7.83 -5.85 1.27
N ALA A 231 -9.01 -5.85 0.65
CA ALA A 231 -10.14 -6.70 1.06
C ALA A 231 -9.81 -8.18 0.89
N ASP A 232 -9.18 -8.57 -0.22
CA ASP A 232 -8.74 -9.96 -0.46
C ASP A 232 -7.69 -10.41 0.57
N ALA A 233 -6.80 -9.51 0.98
CA ALA A 233 -5.84 -9.80 2.05
C ALA A 233 -6.55 -10.01 3.41
N LEU A 234 -7.56 -9.20 3.73
CA LEU A 234 -8.39 -9.38 4.92
C LEU A 234 -9.12 -10.73 4.91
N ILE A 235 -9.70 -11.13 3.78
CA ILE A 235 -10.36 -12.44 3.63
C ILE A 235 -9.38 -13.58 3.92
N LYS A 236 -8.16 -13.51 3.38
CA LYS A 236 -7.12 -14.53 3.62
C LYS A 236 -6.70 -14.62 5.09
N CYS A 237 -6.82 -13.53 5.84
CA CYS A 237 -6.58 -13.52 7.29
C CYS A 237 -7.83 -13.88 8.12
N GLY A 238 -8.94 -14.30 7.51
CA GLY A 238 -10.19 -14.61 8.22
C GLY A 238 -10.96 -13.38 8.72
N LEU A 239 -10.66 -12.19 8.21
CA LEU A 239 -11.21 -10.90 8.63
C LEU A 239 -11.91 -10.19 7.44
N PRO A 240 -13.02 -10.69 6.92
CA PRO A 240 -13.65 -10.12 5.72
C PRO A 240 -14.02 -8.64 5.96
N ALA A 241 -13.70 -7.80 4.97
CA ALA A 241 -14.05 -6.38 5.01
C ALA A 241 -15.57 -6.18 4.91
N ASP A 242 -16.10 -5.28 5.71
CA ASP A 242 -17.51 -4.83 5.64
C ASP A 242 -17.67 -3.68 4.63
N VAL A 243 -16.60 -2.92 4.39
CA VAL A 243 -16.61 -1.71 3.56
C VAL A 243 -15.44 -1.74 2.60
N VAL A 244 -15.74 -1.65 1.29
CA VAL A 244 -14.76 -1.46 0.22
C VAL A 244 -15.32 -0.37 -0.71
N PRO A 245 -14.62 0.75 -0.88
CA PRO A 245 -15.11 1.85 -1.70
C PRO A 245 -14.95 1.54 -3.20
N GLU A 246 -15.79 2.14 -4.04
CA GLU A 246 -15.60 2.12 -5.50
C GLU A 246 -14.36 2.93 -5.92
N GLN A 247 -14.15 4.08 -5.28
CA GLN A 247 -12.96 4.91 -5.46
C GLN A 247 -11.93 4.58 -4.40
N CYS A 248 -10.81 3.98 -4.81
CA CYS A 248 -9.77 3.44 -3.92
C CYS A 248 -8.85 4.53 -3.36
N ASP A 249 -9.42 5.50 -2.63
CA ASP A 249 -8.70 6.56 -1.95
C ASP A 249 -9.30 6.85 -0.55
N ALA A 250 -8.70 7.79 0.18
CA ALA A 250 -9.12 8.13 1.55
C ALA A 250 -10.55 8.71 1.58
N GLU A 251 -10.92 9.52 0.60
CA GLU A 251 -12.23 10.16 0.50
C GLU A 251 -13.32 9.12 0.22
N GLY A 252 -13.07 8.22 -0.74
CA GLY A 252 -13.96 7.11 -1.06
C GLY A 252 -14.18 6.21 0.15
N LEU A 253 -13.12 5.87 0.88
CA LEU A 253 -13.20 5.01 2.05
C LEU A 253 -14.02 5.65 3.18
N VAL A 254 -13.83 6.93 3.47
CA VAL A 254 -14.61 7.65 4.50
C VAL A 254 -16.07 7.78 4.08
N ARG A 255 -16.34 8.02 2.79
CA ARG A 255 -17.72 8.08 2.25
C ARG A 255 -18.43 6.74 2.38
N ALA A 256 -17.78 5.65 1.98
CA ALA A 256 -18.34 4.31 2.07
C ALA A 256 -18.58 3.89 3.53
N LEU A 257 -17.69 4.28 4.44
CA LEU A 257 -17.86 4.04 5.88
C LEU A 257 -19.10 4.77 6.42
N ASP A 258 -19.28 6.06 6.09
CA ASP A 258 -20.42 6.86 6.53
C ASP A 258 -21.76 6.27 6.05
N ILE A 259 -21.81 5.80 4.80
CA ILE A 259 -22.99 5.11 4.23
C ILE A 259 -23.27 3.80 5.00
N ALA A 260 -22.24 2.99 5.27
CA ALA A 260 -22.41 1.73 5.99
C ALA A 260 -22.97 1.94 7.41
N PHE A 261 -22.57 3.03 8.07
CA PHE A 261 -23.11 3.38 9.38
C PHE A 261 -24.53 3.96 9.32
N ASP A 262 -24.90 4.70 8.27
CA ASP A 262 -26.28 5.19 8.07
C ASP A 262 -27.25 4.03 7.86
N MET A 263 -26.87 3.02 7.07
CA MET A 263 -27.65 1.79 6.86
C MET A 263 -27.87 1.01 8.17
N LYS A 264 -26.81 0.80 8.98
CA LYS A 264 -26.93 0.13 10.28
C LYS A 264 -27.85 0.85 11.27
N LYS A 265 -27.85 2.19 11.28
CA LYS A 265 -28.75 2.97 12.13
C LYS A 265 -30.19 2.83 11.70
N THR A 266 -30.44 2.70 10.40
CA THR A 266 -31.78 2.54 9.84
C THR A 266 -32.37 1.18 10.14
N ASP A 267 -31.56 0.12 10.14
CA ASP A 267 -32.01 -1.24 10.46
C ASP A 267 -32.32 -1.42 11.95
N ASN A 268 -31.47 -0.86 12.84
CA ASN A 268 -31.69 -0.91 14.28
C ASN A 268 -32.92 -0.08 14.74
N ASN A 269 -33.44 0.83 13.94
CA ASN A 269 -34.65 1.60 14.25
C ASN A 269 -35.94 0.92 13.77
N LYS A 270 -35.85 -0.26 13.10
CA LYS A 270 -36.98 -1.02 12.61
C LYS A 270 -37.31 -2.25 13.48
N GLU A 271 -36.44 -2.58 14.42
CA GLU A 271 -36.66 -3.57 15.47
C GLU A 271 -37.15 -2.87 16.76
#